data_c227ee645d8da867bb219f12945fcfee
#
_entry.id   c227ee645d8da867bb219f12945fcfee
#
_cell.length_a   1.000
_cell.length_b   1.000
_cell.length_c   1.000
_cell.angle_alpha   90.00
_cell.angle_beta   90.00
_cell.angle_gamma   90.00
#
_symmetry.space_group_name_H-M   'P 1'
#
loop_
_entity.id
_entity.type
_entity.pdbx_description
1 polymer ?
#
loop_
_entity_poly.entity_id
_entity_poly.type
_entity_poly.pdbx_seq_one_letter_code
_entity_poly.pdbx_strand_id
1 'polypeptide(L)'
;MADASAAQSMMSGLAALRGCHECGLYELEDAITSSFIKGEKTISSALPIDLMHKLATGDKTGHIGDINHVPPLIADFEEQCKKFRLKIKTVTPNKAEVSLFTTANGMELSRFFHRMVFLGTDFAQRTKGPDLHRRKDRSRVREEWAYKKVPATDVALIDHTADGFTIEEACRTCASRTLRHEKHCDVAAHILVDCFQMGLELSDDDKACAENILNSDGDFFSVGRGLRHFITLMELQQLYNTEFSAAENCAKRCMTRIITTLPDMASVKDDHIAECAAIMYAMQKAVTDGFREYRQDYENALLSLCGKSDKDPFVYGTALGILYAFDPHRRKLAEQAMSSYLKGDRNVQIQGAEFLHGLFNAARDIIMTDDSFIRMTDTLICGLDYDDFIEILPPMKLAFSCFTPYEIQQTATAVAKLYDADSAELLVEKPMNERLYSFGEKIDKEIVKLLSEEEKP
;
A
#
# COMPACT_ATOMS: atom_id res chain seq x y z
N MET A 1 -41.85 -17.75 23.00
CA MET A 1 -42.28 -17.04 24.23
C MET A 1 -41.22 -17.10 25.31
N ALA A 2 -40.67 -18.28 25.66
CA ALA A 2 -39.63 -18.40 26.69
C ALA A 2 -38.36 -17.59 26.36
N ASP A 3 -37.84 -17.70 25.13
CA ASP A 3 -36.65 -16.98 24.70
C ASP A 3 -36.85 -15.46 24.67
N ALA A 4 -38.07 -14.99 24.33
CA ALA A 4 -38.38 -13.55 24.36
C ALA A 4 -38.41 -13.00 25.79
N SER A 5 -38.99 -13.77 26.74
CA SER A 5 -38.97 -13.40 28.17
C SER A 5 -37.56 -13.40 28.75
N ALA A 6 -36.73 -14.36 28.34
CA ALA A 6 -35.30 -14.41 28.71
C ALA A 6 -34.53 -13.21 28.17
N ALA A 7 -34.73 -12.86 26.89
CA ALA A 7 -34.13 -11.68 26.28
C ALA A 7 -34.52 -10.39 27.00
N GLN A 8 -35.83 -10.23 27.36
CA GLN A 8 -36.30 -9.05 28.09
C GLN A 8 -35.64 -8.92 29.48
N SER A 9 -35.58 -10.03 30.23
CA SER A 9 -34.91 -10.04 31.54
C SER A 9 -33.41 -9.73 31.41
N MET A 10 -32.73 -10.30 30.41
CA MET A 10 -31.31 -10.07 30.15
C MET A 10 -31.06 -8.63 29.75
N MET A 11 -31.86 -8.06 28.84
CA MET A 11 -31.74 -6.67 28.42
C MET A 11 -31.84 -5.71 29.61
N SER A 12 -32.83 -5.91 30.49
CA SER A 12 -32.96 -5.12 31.70
C SER A 12 -31.80 -5.28 32.68
N GLY A 13 -31.30 -6.51 32.83
CA GLY A 13 -30.12 -6.78 33.66
C GLY A 13 -28.83 -6.13 33.10
N LEU A 14 -28.64 -6.16 31.80
CA LEU A 14 -27.50 -5.51 31.13
C LEU A 14 -27.56 -3.99 31.27
N ALA A 15 -28.76 -3.38 31.10
CA ALA A 15 -28.92 -1.94 31.28
C ALA A 15 -28.59 -1.52 32.73
N ALA A 16 -29.04 -2.27 33.71
CA ALA A 16 -28.74 -2.04 35.13
C ALA A 16 -27.21 -2.19 35.39
N LEU A 17 -26.58 -3.22 34.84
CA LEU A 17 -25.15 -3.46 35.00
C LEU A 17 -24.30 -2.35 34.38
N ARG A 18 -24.74 -1.79 33.27
CA ARG A 18 -24.07 -0.70 32.55
C ARG A 18 -24.41 0.69 33.09
N GLY A 19 -25.28 0.79 34.09
CA GLY A 19 -25.74 2.04 34.65
C GLY A 19 -26.61 2.89 33.73
N CYS A 20 -27.26 2.25 32.73
CA CYS A 20 -28.19 2.91 31.81
C CYS A 20 -29.57 3.07 32.47
N HIS A 21 -30.19 4.25 32.33
CA HIS A 21 -31.56 4.50 32.83
C HIS A 21 -32.64 3.73 32.06
N GLU A 22 -32.38 3.49 30.76
CA GLU A 22 -33.29 2.76 29.86
C GLU A 22 -32.47 1.77 29.02
N CYS A 23 -33.17 0.72 28.55
CA CYS A 23 -32.55 -0.27 27.67
C CYS A 23 -32.41 0.28 26.26
N GLY A 24 -31.23 0.22 25.71
CA GLY A 24 -30.90 0.65 24.36
C GLY A 24 -30.80 -0.49 23.36
N LEU A 25 -30.40 -0.14 22.13
CA LEU A 25 -30.23 -1.09 21.04
C LEU A 25 -29.10 -2.12 21.33
N TYR A 26 -28.02 -1.69 22.00
CA TYR A 26 -26.91 -2.57 22.36
C TYR A 26 -27.32 -3.66 23.37
N GLU A 27 -28.10 -3.28 24.40
CA GLU A 27 -28.61 -4.23 25.37
C GLU A 27 -29.60 -5.23 24.74
N LEU A 28 -30.39 -4.75 23.76
CA LEU A 28 -31.29 -5.58 22.99
C LEU A 28 -30.50 -6.58 22.09
N GLU A 29 -29.46 -6.13 21.39
CA GLU A 29 -28.64 -6.99 20.54
C GLU A 29 -27.92 -8.08 21.33
N ASP A 30 -27.31 -7.72 22.47
CA ASP A 30 -26.68 -8.66 23.38
C ASP A 30 -27.67 -9.69 23.96
N ALA A 31 -28.86 -9.22 24.33
CA ALA A 31 -29.92 -10.07 24.87
C ALA A 31 -30.46 -11.04 23.82
N ILE A 32 -30.68 -10.57 22.58
CA ILE A 32 -31.12 -11.43 21.46
C ILE A 32 -30.00 -12.44 21.12
N THR A 33 -28.78 -12.01 21.04
CA THR A 33 -27.64 -12.90 20.78
C THR A 33 -27.56 -14.02 21.78
N SER A 34 -27.70 -13.70 23.07
CA SER A 34 -27.59 -14.70 24.16
C SER A 34 -28.80 -15.60 24.29
N SER A 35 -30.03 -15.12 23.95
CA SER A 35 -31.24 -15.86 24.18
C SER A 35 -31.74 -16.65 22.96
N PHE A 36 -31.52 -16.14 21.75
CA PHE A 36 -32.02 -16.74 20.50
C PHE A 36 -30.97 -17.49 19.72
N ILE A 37 -29.66 -17.15 19.86
CA ILE A 37 -28.60 -17.83 19.15
C ILE A 37 -28.02 -18.90 20.04
N LYS A 38 -28.23 -20.17 19.67
CA LYS A 38 -27.71 -21.34 20.39
C LYS A 38 -26.53 -21.92 19.64
N GLY A 39 -25.31 -21.75 20.15
CA GLY A 39 -24.07 -22.23 19.56
C GLY A 39 -23.30 -21.14 18.83
N GLU A 40 -22.45 -21.54 17.86
CA GLU A 40 -21.64 -20.61 17.09
C GLU A 40 -22.48 -19.72 16.14
N LYS A 41 -22.05 -18.46 16.00
CA LYS A 41 -22.70 -17.48 15.14
C LYS A 41 -22.44 -17.85 13.67
N THR A 42 -23.42 -18.45 13.01
CA THR A 42 -23.37 -18.80 11.58
C THR A 42 -24.35 -17.91 10.80
N ILE A 43 -24.24 -17.86 9.47
CA ILE A 43 -25.14 -17.08 8.60
C ILE A 43 -26.61 -17.44 8.85
N SER A 44 -26.92 -18.72 9.09
CA SER A 44 -28.30 -19.17 9.37
C SER A 44 -28.77 -18.84 10.78
N SER A 45 -27.89 -18.67 11.75
CA SER A 45 -28.21 -18.30 13.14
C SER A 45 -28.26 -16.79 13.37
N ALA A 46 -27.80 -15.97 12.41
CA ALA A 46 -27.84 -14.52 12.49
C ALA A 46 -29.23 -13.92 12.20
N LEU A 47 -30.18 -14.69 11.66
CA LEU A 47 -31.52 -14.22 11.28
C LEU A 47 -32.27 -13.41 12.36
N PRO A 48 -32.25 -13.76 13.66
CA PRO A 48 -32.89 -12.94 14.69
C PRO A 48 -32.27 -11.54 14.83
N ILE A 49 -30.95 -11.41 14.66
CA ILE A 49 -30.25 -10.13 14.73
C ILE A 49 -30.55 -9.30 13.48
N ASP A 50 -30.50 -9.89 12.29
CA ASP A 50 -30.81 -9.21 11.03
C ASP A 50 -32.26 -8.69 11.03
N LEU A 51 -33.20 -9.48 11.56
CA LEU A 51 -34.57 -9.06 11.71
C LEU A 51 -34.74 -7.92 12.73
N MET A 52 -34.01 -7.99 13.84
CA MET A 52 -33.99 -6.92 14.85
C MET A 52 -33.44 -5.62 14.24
N HIS A 53 -32.33 -5.66 13.54
CA HIS A 53 -31.76 -4.49 12.86
C HIS A 53 -32.74 -3.92 11.84
N LYS A 54 -33.36 -4.76 11.03
CA LYS A 54 -34.37 -4.33 10.05
C LYS A 54 -35.57 -3.65 10.72
N LEU A 55 -36.07 -4.21 11.82
CA LEU A 55 -37.18 -3.63 12.57
C LEU A 55 -36.78 -2.32 13.27
N ALA A 56 -35.57 -2.25 13.83
CA ALA A 56 -35.05 -1.06 14.48
C ALA A 56 -34.81 0.09 13.50
N THR A 57 -34.36 -0.23 12.28
CA THR A 57 -34.11 0.77 11.21
C THR A 57 -35.45 1.25 10.62
N GLY A 58 -36.45 0.38 10.54
CA GLY A 58 -37.74 0.68 9.91
C GLY A 58 -37.71 0.65 8.38
N ASP A 59 -38.92 0.66 7.79
CA ASP A 59 -39.09 0.58 6.33
C ASP A 59 -39.36 1.95 5.67
N LYS A 60 -39.45 3.02 6.45
CA LYS A 60 -39.81 4.35 5.95
C LYS A 60 -38.64 5.31 6.06
N THR A 61 -38.29 5.91 4.95
CA THR A 61 -37.43 7.10 4.97
C THR A 61 -38.24 8.25 5.63
N GLY A 62 -37.67 8.84 6.68
CA GLY A 62 -38.27 10.01 7.32
C GLY A 62 -38.46 11.17 6.34
N HIS A 63 -39.54 11.90 6.45
CA HIS A 63 -39.69 13.20 5.82
C HIS A 63 -39.20 14.27 6.80
N ILE A 64 -38.16 14.99 6.39
CA ILE A 64 -37.75 16.21 7.08
C ILE A 64 -38.88 17.22 6.80
N GLY A 65 -39.53 17.74 7.85
CA GLY A 65 -40.53 18.79 7.70
C GLY A 65 -39.96 20.03 6.94
N ASP A 66 -40.82 20.96 6.55
CA ASP A 66 -40.39 22.21 5.88
C ASP A 66 -39.32 22.95 6.74
N ILE A 67 -38.05 22.64 6.47
CA ILE A 67 -36.95 23.33 7.12
C ILE A 67 -36.66 24.55 6.28
N ASN A 68 -37.01 25.72 6.83
CA ASN A 68 -36.61 26.99 6.24
C ASN A 68 -35.06 27.20 6.19
N HIS A 69 -34.29 26.24 6.71
CA HIS A 69 -32.82 26.28 6.74
C HIS A 69 -32.25 24.94 6.26
N VAL A 70 -31.81 24.93 5.00
CA VAL A 70 -30.99 23.84 4.47
C VAL A 70 -29.60 23.90 5.15
N PRO A 71 -29.07 22.81 5.70
CA PRO A 71 -27.71 22.79 6.24
C PRO A 71 -26.71 23.32 5.22
N PRO A 72 -25.77 24.18 5.63
CA PRO A 72 -24.86 24.86 4.70
C PRO A 72 -24.10 23.91 3.77
N LEU A 73 -23.62 22.77 4.28
CA LEU A 73 -22.92 21.78 3.48
C LEU A 73 -23.80 21.09 2.43
N ILE A 74 -25.08 20.89 2.73
CA ILE A 74 -26.04 20.38 1.72
C ILE A 74 -26.28 21.41 0.64
N ALA A 75 -26.40 22.70 1.02
CA ALA A 75 -26.55 23.79 0.06
C ALA A 75 -25.33 23.91 -0.87
N ASP A 76 -24.12 23.88 -0.30
CA ASP A 76 -22.87 23.89 -1.08
C ASP A 76 -22.77 22.67 -2.00
N PHE A 77 -23.08 21.45 -1.49
CA PHE A 77 -23.14 20.23 -2.29
C PHE A 77 -24.06 20.37 -3.51
N GLU A 78 -25.27 20.90 -3.30
CA GLU A 78 -26.22 21.09 -4.40
C GLU A 78 -25.75 22.17 -5.40
N GLU A 79 -25.08 23.22 -4.93
CA GLU A 79 -24.49 24.25 -5.77
C GLU A 79 -23.35 23.69 -6.61
N GLN A 80 -22.43 22.91 -6.02
CA GLN A 80 -21.34 22.24 -6.73
C GLN A 80 -21.91 21.26 -7.78
N CYS A 81 -22.92 20.47 -7.43
CA CYS A 81 -23.58 19.58 -8.36
C CYS A 81 -24.21 20.33 -9.55
N LYS A 82 -24.82 21.50 -9.32
CA LYS A 82 -25.34 22.37 -10.38
C LYS A 82 -24.19 22.93 -11.25
N LYS A 83 -23.13 23.44 -10.63
CA LYS A 83 -21.92 23.94 -11.31
C LYS A 83 -21.34 22.92 -12.28
N PHE A 84 -21.23 21.68 -11.85
CA PHE A 84 -20.69 20.56 -12.64
C PHE A 84 -21.76 19.83 -13.47
N ARG A 85 -23.02 20.24 -13.43
CA ARG A 85 -24.15 19.64 -14.15
C ARG A 85 -24.33 18.14 -13.82
N LEU A 86 -24.10 17.76 -12.56
CA LEU A 86 -24.27 16.39 -12.09
C LEU A 86 -25.74 16.06 -11.89
N LYS A 87 -26.14 14.86 -12.31
CA LYS A 87 -27.53 14.37 -12.14
C LYS A 87 -27.67 13.68 -10.81
N ILE A 88 -28.24 14.36 -9.79
CA ILE A 88 -28.39 13.83 -8.43
C ILE A 88 -29.75 13.21 -8.14
N LYS A 89 -30.73 13.38 -9.04
CA LYS A 89 -32.11 12.84 -8.86
C LYS A 89 -32.32 11.58 -9.72
N THR A 90 -31.36 10.63 -9.69
CA THR A 90 -31.44 9.39 -10.47
C THR A 90 -31.50 8.18 -9.56
N VAL A 91 -32.23 7.17 -9.97
CA VAL A 91 -32.33 5.90 -9.23
C VAL A 91 -31.08 5.04 -9.46
N THR A 92 -30.49 5.10 -10.63
CA THR A 92 -29.28 4.35 -11.01
C THR A 92 -28.04 5.21 -10.87
N PRO A 93 -26.86 4.64 -10.55
CA PRO A 93 -25.60 5.37 -10.56
C PRO A 93 -25.31 5.97 -11.95
N ASN A 94 -24.82 7.19 -11.97
CA ASN A 94 -24.34 7.86 -13.17
C ASN A 94 -22.84 7.64 -13.31
N LYS A 95 -22.31 7.78 -14.54
CA LYS A 95 -20.88 7.75 -14.81
C LYS A 95 -20.42 9.13 -15.24
N ALA A 96 -19.23 9.53 -14.77
CA ALA A 96 -18.53 10.72 -15.20
C ALA A 96 -17.12 10.35 -15.63
N GLU A 97 -16.72 10.81 -16.82
CA GLU A 97 -15.35 10.72 -17.31
C GLU A 97 -14.72 12.10 -17.15
N VAL A 98 -13.67 12.18 -16.36
CA VAL A 98 -13.02 13.43 -15.97
C VAL A 98 -11.62 13.48 -16.57
N SER A 99 -11.38 14.43 -17.45
CA SER A 99 -10.04 14.70 -18.01
C SER A 99 -9.31 15.67 -17.10
N LEU A 100 -8.25 15.21 -16.42
CA LEU A 100 -7.57 15.97 -15.36
C LEU A 100 -6.89 17.25 -15.88
N PHE A 101 -6.28 17.19 -17.07
CA PHE A 101 -5.37 18.26 -17.54
C PHE A 101 -5.86 18.99 -18.79
N THR A 102 -6.98 18.55 -19.39
CA THR A 102 -7.47 19.12 -20.64
C THR A 102 -8.34 20.36 -20.41
N THR A 103 -9.06 20.41 -19.30
CA THR A 103 -9.97 21.52 -18.97
C THR A 103 -9.87 21.89 -17.49
N ALA A 104 -9.92 23.18 -17.17
CA ALA A 104 -9.94 23.65 -15.78
C ALA A 104 -11.12 23.03 -14.98
N ASN A 105 -12.29 22.88 -15.61
CA ASN A 105 -13.44 22.24 -15.00
C ASN A 105 -13.22 20.76 -14.69
N GLY A 106 -12.37 20.03 -15.43
CA GLY A 106 -12.05 18.63 -15.17
C GLY A 106 -11.34 18.48 -13.85
N MET A 107 -10.28 19.25 -13.62
CA MET A 107 -9.54 19.22 -12.36
C MET A 107 -10.44 19.59 -11.15
N GLU A 108 -11.26 20.62 -11.27
CA GLU A 108 -12.17 21.03 -10.21
C GLU A 108 -13.25 19.97 -9.91
N LEU A 109 -13.76 19.28 -10.93
CA LEU A 109 -14.69 18.17 -10.74
C LEU A 109 -14.02 16.97 -10.06
N SER A 110 -12.76 16.64 -10.43
CA SER A 110 -11.97 15.61 -9.77
C SER A 110 -11.78 15.94 -8.29
N ARG A 111 -11.35 17.18 -7.98
CA ARG A 111 -11.20 17.67 -6.60
C ARG A 111 -12.50 17.54 -5.81
N PHE A 112 -13.61 17.90 -6.41
CA PHE A 112 -14.93 17.77 -5.76
C PHE A 112 -15.26 16.31 -5.44
N PHE A 113 -15.06 15.36 -6.37
CA PHE A 113 -15.30 13.95 -6.10
C PHE A 113 -14.35 13.40 -5.01
N HIS A 114 -13.08 13.77 -5.02
CA HIS A 114 -12.15 13.39 -3.96
C HIS A 114 -12.57 13.94 -2.59
N ARG A 115 -13.06 15.17 -2.51
CA ARG A 115 -13.62 15.76 -1.29
C ARG A 115 -14.82 14.97 -0.77
N MET A 116 -15.72 14.57 -1.66
CA MET A 116 -16.90 13.76 -1.29
C MET A 116 -16.51 12.37 -0.78
N VAL A 117 -15.48 11.75 -1.37
CA VAL A 117 -14.92 10.47 -0.89
C VAL A 117 -14.26 10.65 0.48
N PHE A 118 -13.46 11.69 0.65
CA PHE A 118 -12.77 11.98 1.91
C PHE A 118 -13.73 12.19 3.09
N LEU A 119 -14.85 12.85 2.87
CA LEU A 119 -15.90 13.02 3.88
C LEU A 119 -16.79 11.77 4.07
N GLY A 120 -16.49 10.65 3.41
CA GLY A 120 -17.26 9.40 3.60
C GLY A 120 -18.74 9.49 3.18
N THR A 121 -19.05 10.30 2.16
CA THR A 121 -20.45 10.61 1.80
C THR A 121 -21.15 9.55 0.96
N ASP A 122 -20.47 8.48 0.54
CA ASP A 122 -20.98 7.44 -0.38
C ASP A 122 -21.57 8.01 -1.70
N PHE A 123 -21.25 9.28 -2.01
CA PHE A 123 -21.76 9.94 -3.20
C PHE A 123 -21.06 9.50 -4.47
N ALA A 124 -19.73 9.31 -4.42
CA ALA A 124 -18.89 9.03 -5.57
C ALA A 124 -17.88 7.93 -5.27
N GLN A 125 -17.63 7.09 -6.29
CA GLN A 125 -16.60 6.05 -6.26
C GLN A 125 -15.79 6.11 -7.54
N ARG A 126 -14.45 6.19 -7.42
CA ARG A 126 -13.56 6.13 -8.55
C ARG A 126 -13.45 4.69 -9.05
N THR A 127 -13.80 4.47 -10.31
CA THR A 127 -13.72 3.14 -10.96
C THR A 127 -12.42 2.95 -11.71
N LYS A 128 -11.87 4.03 -12.32
CA LYS A 128 -10.55 4.04 -12.96
C LYS A 128 -9.89 5.40 -12.79
N GLY A 129 -8.55 5.43 -12.76
CA GLY A 129 -7.78 6.66 -12.65
C GLY A 129 -6.44 6.42 -11.97
N PRO A 130 -5.62 7.48 -11.80
CA PRO A 130 -4.35 7.39 -11.09
C PRO A 130 -4.59 7.12 -9.60
N ASP A 131 -4.01 6.05 -9.08
CA ASP A 131 -4.02 5.75 -7.65
C ASP A 131 -2.70 6.23 -7.03
N LEU A 132 -2.75 7.39 -6.38
CA LEU A 132 -1.57 8.01 -5.78
C LEU A 132 -1.16 7.31 -4.48
N HIS A 133 -2.10 6.75 -3.74
CA HIS A 133 -1.82 6.00 -2.52
C HIS A 133 -1.10 4.69 -2.82
N ARG A 134 -1.61 3.90 -3.75
CA ARG A 134 -0.99 2.64 -4.19
C ARG A 134 0.09 2.84 -5.25
N ARG A 135 0.29 4.07 -5.73
CA ARG A 135 1.23 4.46 -6.80
C ARG A 135 1.01 3.67 -8.11
N LYS A 136 -0.25 3.32 -8.39
CA LYS A 136 -0.64 2.59 -9.60
C LYS A 136 -1.24 3.56 -10.63
N ASP A 137 -1.10 3.23 -11.90
CA ASP A 137 -1.73 3.95 -13.01
C ASP A 137 -1.44 5.48 -13.05
N ARG A 138 -0.30 5.94 -12.51
CA ARG A 138 0.05 7.37 -12.38
C ARG A 138 0.14 8.11 -13.71
N SER A 139 0.33 7.39 -14.82
CA SER A 139 0.35 7.96 -16.18
C SER A 139 -1.04 8.22 -16.77
N ARG A 140 -2.11 7.79 -16.09
CA ARG A 140 -3.46 8.05 -16.57
C ARG A 140 -3.81 9.54 -16.39
N VAL A 141 -4.29 10.11 -17.45
CA VAL A 141 -4.71 11.54 -17.52
C VAL A 141 -6.23 11.71 -17.37
N ARG A 142 -6.95 10.61 -17.15
CA ARG A 142 -8.41 10.56 -17.01
C ARG A 142 -8.83 9.72 -15.84
N GLU A 143 -9.91 10.14 -15.19
CA GLU A 143 -10.60 9.39 -14.15
C GLU A 143 -11.99 9.01 -14.61
N GLU A 144 -12.43 7.79 -14.26
CA GLU A 144 -13.81 7.37 -14.40
C GLU A 144 -14.43 7.27 -13.00
N TRP A 145 -15.56 7.92 -12.82
CA TRP A 145 -16.30 7.97 -11.57
C TRP A 145 -17.71 7.42 -11.74
N ALA A 146 -18.15 6.60 -10.78
CA ALA A 146 -19.56 6.30 -10.59
C ALA A 146 -20.08 7.16 -9.45
N TYR A 147 -21.22 7.85 -9.65
CA TYR A 147 -21.76 8.72 -8.62
C TYR A 147 -23.30 8.62 -8.54
N LYS A 148 -23.80 8.77 -7.33
CA LYS A 148 -25.24 8.75 -7.02
C LYS A 148 -25.48 9.40 -5.66
N LYS A 149 -26.45 10.33 -5.59
CA LYS A 149 -26.92 10.82 -4.28
C LYS A 149 -27.72 9.70 -3.59
N VAL A 150 -27.32 9.31 -2.40
CA VAL A 150 -27.99 8.34 -1.52
C VAL A 150 -28.34 9.02 -0.21
N PRO A 151 -29.29 8.50 0.59
CA PRO A 151 -29.61 9.10 1.89
C PRO A 151 -28.40 9.27 2.81
N ALA A 152 -27.44 8.34 2.78
CA ALA A 152 -26.19 8.41 3.50
C ALA A 152 -25.35 9.65 3.15
N THR A 153 -25.47 10.16 1.90
CA THR A 153 -24.80 11.41 1.47
C THR A 153 -25.24 12.61 2.31
N ASP A 154 -26.55 12.77 2.52
CA ASP A 154 -27.09 13.89 3.30
C ASP A 154 -26.74 13.72 4.80
N VAL A 155 -26.77 12.48 5.32
CA VAL A 155 -26.40 12.20 6.71
C VAL A 155 -24.94 12.56 6.97
N ALA A 156 -24.02 12.10 6.13
CA ALA A 156 -22.60 12.42 6.26
C ALA A 156 -22.33 13.93 6.17
N LEU A 157 -23.00 14.64 5.25
CA LEU A 157 -22.86 16.10 5.16
C LEU A 157 -23.42 16.82 6.41
N ILE A 158 -24.49 16.31 7.03
CA ILE A 158 -25.02 16.86 8.28
C ILE A 158 -24.04 16.63 9.41
N ASP A 159 -23.45 15.43 9.53
CA ASP A 159 -22.48 15.10 10.57
C ASP A 159 -21.24 16.02 10.51
N HIS A 160 -20.85 16.43 9.31
CA HIS A 160 -19.75 17.37 9.09
C HIS A 160 -20.11 18.87 9.19
N THR A 161 -21.34 19.21 9.53
CA THR A 161 -21.77 20.64 9.62
C THR A 161 -20.97 21.44 10.65
N ALA A 162 -20.45 20.75 11.70
CA ALA A 162 -19.57 21.38 12.68
C ALA A 162 -18.15 21.66 12.15
N ASP A 163 -17.76 21.03 11.03
CA ASP A 163 -16.42 21.13 10.48
C ASP A 163 -16.27 22.30 9.47
N GLY A 164 -17.37 22.87 8.96
CA GLY A 164 -17.33 24.00 8.06
C GLY A 164 -18.67 24.31 7.40
N PHE A 165 -18.71 25.42 6.68
CA PHE A 165 -19.89 25.86 5.91
C PHE A 165 -19.85 25.40 4.45
N THR A 166 -18.67 25.05 3.95
CA THR A 166 -18.44 24.52 2.60
C THR A 166 -17.76 23.15 2.69
N ILE A 167 -17.93 22.32 1.64
CA ILE A 167 -17.29 21.02 1.53
C ILE A 167 -15.77 21.16 1.63
N GLU A 168 -15.20 22.20 1.05
CA GLU A 168 -13.77 22.48 1.11
C GLU A 168 -13.29 22.76 2.54
N GLU A 169 -14.02 23.62 3.27
CA GLU A 169 -13.71 23.94 4.68
C GLU A 169 -13.84 22.70 5.56
N ALA A 170 -14.89 21.91 5.38
CA ALA A 170 -15.10 20.68 6.14
C ALA A 170 -13.93 19.69 5.91
N CYS A 171 -13.52 19.46 4.66
CA CYS A 171 -12.37 18.62 4.36
C CYS A 171 -11.08 19.16 5.00
N ARG A 172 -10.83 20.47 4.93
CA ARG A 172 -9.66 21.10 5.55
C ARG A 172 -9.64 20.90 7.06
N THR A 173 -10.76 21.13 7.73
CA THR A 173 -10.89 20.95 9.18
C THR A 173 -10.70 19.48 9.59
N CYS A 174 -11.30 18.54 8.84
CA CYS A 174 -11.11 17.11 9.08
C CYS A 174 -9.66 16.66 8.89
N ALA A 175 -9.01 17.10 7.81
CA ALA A 175 -7.60 16.79 7.54
C ALA A 175 -6.70 17.35 8.66
N SER A 176 -6.88 18.61 9.03
CA SER A 176 -6.14 19.26 10.12
C SER A 176 -6.35 18.54 11.46
N ARG A 177 -7.59 18.19 11.80
CA ARG A 177 -7.93 17.45 13.02
C ARG A 177 -7.24 16.08 13.04
N THR A 178 -7.26 15.33 11.94
CA THR A 178 -6.64 14.02 11.86
C THR A 178 -5.13 14.13 11.99
N LEU A 179 -4.48 15.09 11.31
CA LEU A 179 -3.04 15.32 11.44
C LEU A 179 -2.61 15.62 12.88
N ARG A 180 -3.39 16.40 13.63
CA ARG A 180 -3.05 16.75 15.03
C ARG A 180 -3.08 15.57 16.00
N HIS A 181 -3.82 14.52 15.67
CA HIS A 181 -3.95 13.31 16.50
C HIS A 181 -3.07 12.16 16.04
N GLU A 182 -2.43 12.30 14.86
CA GLU A 182 -1.62 11.25 14.26
C GLU A 182 -0.18 11.26 14.80
N LYS A 183 0.46 10.07 14.79
CA LYS A 183 1.84 9.87 15.23
C LYS A 183 2.70 9.16 14.18
N HIS A 184 2.07 8.55 13.18
CA HIS A 184 2.74 7.77 12.15
C HIS A 184 2.92 8.58 10.88
N CYS A 185 4.13 8.51 10.33
CA CYS A 185 4.53 9.26 9.15
C CYS A 185 3.74 8.86 7.89
N ASP A 186 3.48 7.56 7.71
CA ASP A 186 2.74 7.04 6.57
C ASP A 186 1.29 7.52 6.53
N VAL A 187 0.61 7.56 7.69
CA VAL A 187 -0.76 8.07 7.80
C VAL A 187 -0.79 9.58 7.54
N ALA A 188 0.14 10.33 8.14
CA ALA A 188 0.27 11.75 7.87
C ALA A 188 0.52 12.02 6.37
N ALA A 189 1.42 11.27 5.75
CA ALA A 189 1.69 11.37 4.31
C ALA A 189 0.46 11.00 3.46
N HIS A 190 -0.34 10.02 3.89
CA HIS A 190 -1.58 9.65 3.24
C HIS A 190 -2.58 10.82 3.23
N ILE A 191 -2.79 11.48 4.38
CA ILE A 191 -3.65 12.67 4.50
C ILE A 191 -3.14 13.80 3.60
N LEU A 192 -1.81 13.98 3.51
CA LEU A 192 -1.22 15.00 2.64
C LEU A 192 -1.47 14.69 1.15
N VAL A 193 -1.47 13.41 0.74
CA VAL A 193 -1.86 12.99 -0.61
C VAL A 193 -3.34 13.29 -0.86
N ASP A 194 -4.21 13.04 0.11
CA ASP A 194 -5.63 13.38 -0.01
C ASP A 194 -5.81 14.89 -0.16
N CYS A 195 -5.14 15.71 0.65
CA CYS A 195 -5.16 17.16 0.53
C CYS A 195 -4.72 17.62 -0.87
N PHE A 196 -3.65 17.03 -1.39
CA PHE A 196 -3.18 17.31 -2.75
C PHE A 196 -4.23 16.98 -3.81
N GLN A 197 -4.86 15.80 -3.74
CA GLN A 197 -5.91 15.38 -4.68
C GLN A 197 -7.16 16.25 -4.56
N MET A 198 -7.49 16.70 -3.37
CA MET A 198 -8.61 17.62 -3.11
C MET A 198 -8.30 19.08 -3.49
N GLY A 199 -7.05 19.41 -3.79
CA GLY A 199 -6.60 20.78 -4.04
C GLY A 199 -6.72 21.68 -2.81
N LEU A 200 -6.45 21.12 -1.61
CA LEU A 200 -6.48 21.87 -0.37
C LEU A 200 -5.10 22.41 -0.04
N GLU A 201 -5.03 23.69 0.30
CA GLU A 201 -3.84 24.29 0.87
C GLU A 201 -3.81 24.06 2.38
N LEU A 202 -2.66 23.60 2.86
CA LEU A 202 -2.44 23.39 4.29
C LEU A 202 -2.06 24.70 4.97
N SER A 203 -2.57 24.89 6.18
CA SER A 203 -2.10 25.97 7.05
C SER A 203 -0.63 25.74 7.47
N ASP A 204 0.06 26.80 7.89
CA ASP A 204 1.43 26.67 8.37
C ASP A 204 1.50 25.83 9.67
N ASP A 205 0.46 25.87 10.49
CA ASP A 205 0.33 25.01 11.67
C ASP A 205 0.21 23.52 11.28
N ASP A 206 -0.55 23.19 10.24
CA ASP A 206 -0.70 21.80 9.76
C ASP A 206 0.60 21.29 9.13
N LYS A 207 1.33 22.15 8.40
CA LYS A 207 2.68 21.84 7.89
C LYS A 207 3.65 21.56 9.04
N ALA A 208 3.66 22.41 10.07
CA ALA A 208 4.50 22.21 11.26
C ALA A 208 4.11 20.94 12.01
N CYS A 209 2.81 20.62 12.08
CA CYS A 209 2.32 19.39 12.69
C CYS A 209 2.83 18.15 11.93
N ALA A 210 2.70 18.14 10.62
CA ALA A 210 3.23 17.06 9.78
C ALA A 210 4.75 16.90 9.97
N GLU A 211 5.51 17.99 9.99
CA GLU A 211 6.95 17.94 10.24
C GLU A 211 7.31 17.38 11.63
N ASN A 212 6.52 17.69 12.66
CA ASN A 212 6.73 17.15 13.99
C ASN A 212 6.47 15.64 14.05
N ILE A 213 5.44 15.14 13.35
CA ILE A 213 5.17 13.71 13.22
C ILE A 213 6.38 13.00 12.61
N LEU A 214 6.92 13.53 11.50
CA LEU A 214 8.09 12.96 10.82
C LEU A 214 9.33 12.92 11.71
N ASN A 215 9.50 13.93 12.58
CA ASN A 215 10.65 14.00 13.48
C ASN A 215 10.51 13.01 14.65
N SER A 216 9.29 12.70 15.07
CA SER A 216 9.02 11.86 16.25
C SER A 216 8.81 10.40 15.92
N ASP A 217 8.39 10.08 14.69
CA ASP A 217 8.17 8.70 14.26
C ASP A 217 9.50 7.92 14.19
N GLY A 218 9.58 6.84 14.97
CA GLY A 218 10.74 5.95 15.03
C GLY A 218 10.59 4.70 14.19
N ASP A 219 9.42 4.47 13.57
CA ASP A 219 9.16 3.30 12.74
C ASP A 219 9.75 3.48 11.34
N PHE A 220 10.77 2.68 11.04
CA PHE A 220 11.44 2.65 9.73
C PHE A 220 10.46 2.45 8.56
N PHE A 221 9.48 1.57 8.73
CA PHE A 221 8.51 1.23 7.66
C PHE A 221 7.50 2.37 7.44
N SER A 222 6.99 2.93 8.51
CA SER A 222 6.12 4.11 8.45
C SER A 222 6.79 5.28 7.74
N VAL A 223 8.03 5.60 8.15
CA VAL A 223 8.82 6.68 7.53
C VAL A 223 9.13 6.37 6.06
N GLY A 224 9.44 5.10 5.74
CA GLY A 224 9.71 4.66 4.37
C GLY A 224 8.49 4.75 3.45
N ARG A 225 7.30 4.37 3.94
CA ARG A 225 6.05 4.57 3.21
C ARG A 225 5.77 6.05 2.99
N GLY A 226 5.97 6.88 4.02
CA GLY A 226 5.84 8.33 3.93
C GLY A 226 6.75 8.94 2.87
N LEU A 227 8.04 8.57 2.85
CA LEU A 227 8.98 9.03 1.81
C LEU A 227 8.46 8.77 0.39
N ARG A 228 7.93 7.57 0.15
CA ARG A 228 7.39 7.20 -1.17
C ARG A 228 6.21 8.07 -1.60
N HIS A 229 5.36 8.49 -0.65
CA HIS A 229 4.28 9.43 -0.92
C HIS A 229 4.82 10.83 -1.24
N PHE A 230 5.78 11.35 -0.47
CA PHE A 230 6.35 12.67 -0.72
C PHE A 230 7.06 12.77 -2.06
N ILE A 231 7.83 11.74 -2.45
CA ILE A 231 8.44 11.66 -3.79
C ILE A 231 7.35 11.70 -4.87
N THR A 232 6.24 10.98 -4.69
CA THR A 232 5.12 10.98 -5.63
C THR A 232 4.48 12.37 -5.77
N LEU A 233 4.29 13.07 -4.65
CA LEU A 233 3.76 14.43 -4.67
C LEU A 233 4.70 15.39 -5.40
N MET A 234 6.01 15.30 -5.17
CA MET A 234 7.02 16.12 -5.87
C MET A 234 7.03 15.86 -7.39
N GLU A 235 6.92 14.59 -7.81
CA GLU A 235 6.86 14.23 -9.23
C GLU A 235 5.60 14.80 -9.92
N LEU A 236 4.49 14.91 -9.20
CA LEU A 236 3.18 15.26 -9.76
C LEU A 236 2.78 16.73 -9.60
N GLN A 237 3.44 17.48 -8.71
CA GLN A 237 3.05 18.86 -8.42
C GLN A 237 2.98 19.77 -9.67
N GLN A 238 3.92 19.63 -10.61
CA GLN A 238 3.91 20.37 -11.85
C GLN A 238 2.72 19.99 -12.74
N LEU A 239 2.42 18.68 -12.84
CA LEU A 239 1.34 18.16 -13.65
C LEU A 239 -0.03 18.61 -13.13
N TYR A 240 -0.21 18.62 -11.81
CA TYR A 240 -1.45 19.07 -11.16
C TYR A 240 -1.53 20.59 -10.96
N ASN A 241 -0.49 21.32 -11.37
CA ASN A 241 -0.36 22.77 -11.16
C ASN A 241 -0.69 23.17 -9.71
N THR A 242 -0.14 22.39 -8.77
CA THR A 242 -0.33 22.58 -7.34
C THR A 242 1.04 22.64 -6.68
N GLU A 243 1.40 23.79 -6.12
CA GLU A 243 2.61 23.90 -5.33
C GLU A 243 2.39 23.23 -3.96
N PHE A 244 3.19 22.22 -3.68
CA PHE A 244 3.20 21.52 -2.39
C PHE A 244 4.59 21.60 -1.78
N SER A 245 4.99 22.82 -1.39
CA SER A 245 6.34 23.14 -0.91
C SER A 245 6.77 22.32 0.31
N ALA A 246 5.81 21.83 1.11
CA ALA A 246 6.09 20.98 2.26
C ALA A 246 6.63 19.60 1.87
N ALA A 247 6.32 19.07 0.67
CA ALA A 247 6.68 17.70 0.28
C ALA A 247 8.20 17.49 0.24
N GLU A 248 8.97 18.45 -0.27
CA GLU A 248 10.44 18.37 -0.33
C GLU A 248 11.05 18.33 1.08
N ASN A 249 10.62 19.21 1.97
CA ASN A 249 11.11 19.22 3.35
C ASN A 249 10.75 17.93 4.08
N CYS A 250 9.53 17.43 3.90
CA CYS A 250 9.09 16.16 4.46
C CYS A 250 9.94 14.99 3.91
N ALA A 251 10.20 14.96 2.61
CA ALA A 251 11.07 13.93 1.99
C ALA A 251 12.48 13.95 2.60
N LYS A 252 13.10 15.13 2.74
CA LYS A 252 14.43 15.29 3.36
C LYS A 252 14.47 14.76 4.81
N ARG A 253 13.43 15.03 5.59
CA ARG A 253 13.32 14.51 6.97
C ARG A 253 13.18 13.00 7.00
N CYS A 254 12.32 12.43 6.14
CA CYS A 254 12.20 10.97 6.01
C CYS A 254 13.54 10.33 5.62
N MET A 255 14.26 10.91 4.66
CA MET A 255 15.56 10.39 4.22
C MET A 255 16.58 10.38 5.37
N THR A 256 16.65 11.46 6.15
CA THR A 256 17.54 11.53 7.33
C THR A 256 17.18 10.45 8.35
N ARG A 257 15.90 10.21 8.62
CA ARG A 257 15.43 9.16 9.55
C ARG A 257 15.76 7.78 9.03
N ILE A 258 15.47 7.50 7.74
CA ILE A 258 15.80 6.20 7.11
C ILE A 258 17.31 5.94 7.19
N ILE A 259 18.17 6.91 6.83
CA ILE A 259 19.62 6.77 6.92
C ILE A 259 20.06 6.39 8.34
N THR A 260 19.45 7.01 9.35
CA THR A 260 19.80 6.78 10.76
C THR A 260 19.38 5.39 11.24
N THR A 261 18.21 4.90 10.80
CA THR A 261 17.62 3.65 11.29
C THR A 261 17.94 2.43 10.41
N LEU A 262 18.37 2.65 9.16
CA LEU A 262 18.68 1.58 8.19
C LEU A 262 19.66 0.53 8.71
N PRO A 263 20.75 0.86 9.45
CA PRO A 263 21.66 -0.16 9.96
C PRO A 263 21.01 -1.18 10.89
N ASP A 264 19.91 -0.80 11.56
CA ASP A 264 19.19 -1.69 12.48
C ASP A 264 18.22 -2.64 11.75
N MET A 265 18.01 -2.41 10.45
CA MET A 265 17.20 -3.28 9.59
C MET A 265 17.99 -4.47 9.02
N ALA A 266 19.23 -4.67 9.44
CA ALA A 266 20.05 -5.78 8.98
C ALA A 266 19.38 -7.15 9.19
N SER A 267 18.75 -7.37 10.37
CA SER A 267 18.05 -8.60 10.73
C SER A 267 16.53 -8.41 10.83
N VAL A 268 15.96 -7.82 9.78
CA VAL A 268 14.51 -7.61 9.68
C VAL A 268 13.76 -8.95 9.59
N LYS A 269 12.52 -8.98 10.11
CA LYS A 269 11.69 -10.19 10.08
C LYS A 269 11.21 -10.51 8.67
N ASP A 270 10.96 -11.79 8.40
CA ASP A 270 10.63 -12.34 7.07
C ASP A 270 9.48 -11.63 6.37
N ASP A 271 8.41 -11.27 7.09
CA ASP A 271 7.24 -10.57 6.57
C ASP A 271 7.52 -9.12 6.13
N HIS A 272 8.63 -8.52 6.57
CA HIS A 272 9.04 -7.15 6.27
C HIS A 272 10.25 -7.02 5.32
N ILE A 273 10.88 -8.11 4.92
CA ILE A 273 12.07 -8.10 4.06
C ILE A 273 11.81 -7.36 2.74
N ALA A 274 10.72 -7.72 2.07
CA ALA A 274 10.36 -7.11 0.78
C ALA A 274 10.07 -5.59 0.90
N GLU A 275 9.44 -5.18 2.00
CA GLU A 275 9.17 -3.77 2.26
C GLU A 275 10.45 -2.99 2.58
N CYS A 276 11.37 -3.58 3.36
CA CYS A 276 12.68 -3.01 3.63
C CYS A 276 13.45 -2.74 2.33
N ALA A 277 13.54 -3.73 1.45
CA ALA A 277 14.17 -3.58 0.14
C ALA A 277 13.48 -2.50 -0.72
N ALA A 278 12.15 -2.43 -0.71
CA ALA A 278 11.40 -1.41 -1.44
C ALA A 278 11.71 0.02 -0.94
N ILE A 279 11.95 0.18 0.35
CA ILE A 279 12.38 1.46 0.95
C ILE A 279 13.82 1.78 0.53
N MET A 280 14.72 0.78 0.56
CA MET A 280 16.11 0.95 0.10
C MET A 280 16.16 1.39 -1.39
N TYR A 281 15.33 0.80 -2.26
CA TYR A 281 15.24 1.24 -3.67
C TYR A 281 14.65 2.64 -3.81
N ALA A 282 13.65 2.99 -3.00
CA ALA A 282 13.10 4.34 -3.00
C ALA A 282 14.15 5.38 -2.60
N MET A 283 14.98 5.07 -1.61
CA MET A 283 16.12 5.89 -1.21
C MET A 283 17.17 6.00 -2.32
N GLN A 284 17.56 4.87 -2.94
CA GLN A 284 18.50 4.86 -4.07
C GLN A 284 18.02 5.79 -5.20
N LYS A 285 16.73 5.66 -5.57
CA LYS A 285 16.13 6.51 -6.58
C LYS A 285 16.16 7.98 -6.17
N ALA A 286 15.76 8.31 -4.95
CA ALA A 286 15.71 9.67 -4.44
C ALA A 286 17.09 10.35 -4.49
N VAL A 287 18.15 9.67 -4.03
CA VAL A 287 19.50 10.22 -4.04
C VAL A 287 20.13 10.29 -5.45
N THR A 288 19.63 9.50 -6.38
CA THR A 288 20.08 9.54 -7.79
C THR A 288 19.42 10.68 -8.55
N ASP A 289 18.09 10.84 -8.41
CA ASP A 289 17.29 11.73 -9.24
C ASP A 289 17.25 13.17 -8.72
N GLY A 290 17.37 13.40 -7.41
CA GLY A 290 17.17 14.75 -6.85
C GLY A 290 18.02 15.10 -5.63
N PHE A 291 18.14 14.21 -4.67
CA PHE A 291 18.72 14.49 -3.35
C PHE A 291 20.18 13.99 -3.23
N ARG A 292 21.04 14.41 -4.14
CA ARG A 292 22.43 13.94 -4.25
C ARG A 292 23.27 14.21 -3.02
N GLU A 293 22.94 15.23 -2.25
CA GLU A 293 23.60 15.58 -1.00
C GLU A 293 23.49 14.47 0.07
N TYR A 294 22.44 13.63 0.03
CA TYR A 294 22.27 12.50 0.96
C TYR A 294 22.97 11.22 0.52
N ARG A 295 23.56 11.19 -0.67
CA ARG A 295 24.14 9.98 -1.23
C ARG A 295 25.23 9.38 -0.34
N GLN A 296 26.18 10.20 0.12
CA GLN A 296 27.29 9.72 0.93
C GLN A 296 26.83 9.15 2.28
N ASP A 297 25.88 9.83 2.93
CA ASP A 297 25.33 9.36 4.20
C ASP A 297 24.54 8.07 4.02
N TYR A 298 23.81 7.93 2.91
CA TYR A 298 23.10 6.70 2.56
C TYR A 298 24.07 5.54 2.28
N GLU A 299 25.15 5.77 1.53
CA GLU A 299 26.21 4.79 1.31
C GLU A 299 26.86 4.33 2.62
N ASN A 300 27.11 5.24 3.55
CA ASN A 300 27.66 4.94 4.86
C ASN A 300 26.68 4.10 5.71
N ALA A 301 25.36 4.38 5.65
CA ALA A 301 24.34 3.60 6.33
C ALA A 301 24.26 2.17 5.77
N LEU A 302 24.33 2.00 4.44
CA LEU A 302 24.38 0.70 3.79
C LEU A 302 25.64 -0.10 4.21
N LEU A 303 26.80 0.54 4.24
CA LEU A 303 28.05 -0.09 4.71
C LEU A 303 27.95 -0.48 6.19
N SER A 304 27.31 0.34 7.03
CA SER A 304 27.04 0.01 8.45
C SER A 304 26.12 -1.19 8.58
N LEU A 305 25.05 -1.28 7.77
CA LEU A 305 24.18 -2.45 7.70
C LEU A 305 24.98 -3.71 7.32
N CYS A 306 25.80 -3.62 6.26
CA CYS A 306 26.64 -4.72 5.80
C CYS A 306 27.65 -5.19 6.87
N GLY A 307 28.06 -4.31 7.78
CA GLY A 307 28.99 -4.62 8.87
C GLY A 307 28.37 -5.34 10.07
N LYS A 308 27.04 -5.47 10.16
CA LYS A 308 26.35 -6.19 11.26
C LYS A 308 26.69 -7.69 11.18
N SER A 309 26.76 -8.33 12.35
CA SER A 309 27.04 -9.78 12.45
C SER A 309 25.83 -10.62 12.05
N ASP A 310 24.65 -10.21 12.51
CA ASP A 310 23.36 -10.83 12.19
C ASP A 310 22.68 -10.01 11.11
N LYS A 311 22.44 -10.61 9.96
CA LYS A 311 21.85 -9.93 8.80
C LYS A 311 21.11 -10.91 7.91
N ASP A 312 19.95 -10.47 7.47
CA ASP A 312 19.16 -11.20 6.48
C ASP A 312 19.90 -11.24 5.14
N PRO A 313 20.03 -12.42 4.48
CA PRO A 313 20.78 -12.57 3.24
C PRO A 313 20.25 -11.73 2.10
N PHE A 314 18.93 -11.61 1.95
CA PHE A 314 18.31 -10.83 0.88
C PHE A 314 18.55 -9.33 1.07
N VAL A 315 18.37 -8.81 2.29
CA VAL A 315 18.63 -7.39 2.61
C VAL A 315 20.11 -7.08 2.43
N TYR A 316 21.00 -7.98 2.83
CA TYR A 316 22.43 -7.83 2.63
C TYR A 316 22.81 -7.80 1.15
N GLY A 317 22.25 -8.71 0.34
CA GLY A 317 22.44 -8.72 -1.11
C GLY A 317 21.94 -7.43 -1.77
N THR A 318 20.76 -6.98 -1.35
CA THR A 318 20.18 -5.70 -1.81
C THR A 318 21.11 -4.51 -1.49
N ALA A 319 21.63 -4.44 -0.26
CA ALA A 319 22.55 -3.37 0.15
C ALA A 319 23.82 -3.33 -0.69
N LEU A 320 24.45 -4.48 -0.93
CA LEU A 320 25.65 -4.58 -1.76
C LEU A 320 25.37 -4.29 -3.23
N GLY A 321 24.20 -4.69 -3.74
CA GLY A 321 23.78 -4.35 -5.11
C GLY A 321 23.60 -2.84 -5.30
N ILE A 322 22.99 -2.15 -4.34
CA ILE A 322 22.83 -0.69 -4.37
C ILE A 322 24.22 -0.01 -4.29
N LEU A 323 25.10 -0.48 -3.42
CA LEU A 323 26.46 0.05 -3.31
C LEU A 323 27.26 -0.13 -4.61
N TYR A 324 27.11 -1.27 -5.28
CA TYR A 324 27.70 -1.52 -6.59
C TYR A 324 27.11 -0.60 -7.66
N ALA A 325 25.79 -0.40 -7.68
CA ALA A 325 25.14 0.49 -8.64
C ALA A 325 25.59 1.95 -8.48
N PHE A 326 25.97 2.37 -7.28
CA PHE A 326 26.59 3.68 -7.04
C PHE A 326 28.06 3.74 -7.48
N ASP A 327 28.83 2.68 -7.23
CA ASP A 327 30.24 2.59 -7.55
C ASP A 327 30.63 1.15 -7.96
N PRO A 328 30.82 0.87 -9.26
CA PRO A 328 31.20 -0.44 -9.76
C PRO A 328 32.51 -1.01 -9.17
N HIS A 329 33.38 -0.17 -8.64
CA HIS A 329 34.61 -0.64 -7.97
C HIS A 329 34.34 -1.42 -6.68
N ARG A 330 33.14 -1.28 -6.11
CA ARG A 330 32.66 -2.02 -4.93
C ARG A 330 32.21 -3.46 -5.21
N ARG A 331 32.27 -3.90 -6.48
CA ARG A 331 31.99 -5.29 -6.87
C ARG A 331 32.69 -6.31 -5.97
N LYS A 332 33.93 -6.03 -5.59
CA LYS A 332 34.73 -6.90 -4.72
C LYS A 332 34.05 -7.21 -3.37
N LEU A 333 33.22 -6.28 -2.84
CA LEU A 333 32.47 -6.52 -1.59
C LEU A 333 31.43 -7.61 -1.81
N ALA A 334 30.70 -7.56 -2.92
CA ALA A 334 29.71 -8.56 -3.27
C ALA A 334 30.36 -9.92 -3.57
N GLU A 335 31.50 -9.96 -4.25
CA GLU A 335 32.28 -11.18 -4.49
C GLU A 335 32.80 -11.81 -3.20
N GLN A 336 33.29 -11.01 -2.26
CA GLN A 336 33.73 -11.47 -0.95
C GLN A 336 32.57 -12.03 -0.13
N ALA A 337 31.41 -11.37 -0.15
CA ALA A 337 30.20 -11.83 0.50
C ALA A 337 29.77 -13.20 -0.06
N MET A 338 29.66 -13.32 -1.39
CA MET A 338 29.29 -14.57 -2.05
C MET A 338 30.32 -15.68 -1.75
N SER A 339 31.62 -15.37 -1.77
CA SER A 339 32.66 -16.32 -1.39
C SER A 339 32.53 -16.81 0.08
N SER A 340 32.00 -15.96 0.97
CA SER A 340 31.74 -16.36 2.36
C SER A 340 30.57 -17.37 2.46
N TYR A 341 29.51 -17.16 1.67
CA TYR A 341 28.41 -18.13 1.56
C TYR A 341 28.90 -19.48 1.01
N LEU A 342 29.71 -19.47 -0.05
CA LEU A 342 30.27 -20.71 -0.64
C LEU A 342 31.18 -21.50 0.32
N LYS A 343 31.84 -20.83 1.25
CA LYS A 343 32.74 -21.46 2.25
C LYS A 343 32.06 -21.82 3.55
N GLY A 344 30.80 -21.41 3.73
CA GLY A 344 30.02 -21.69 4.91
C GLY A 344 29.58 -23.14 5.00
N ASP A 345 28.92 -23.48 6.10
CA ASP A 345 28.22 -24.75 6.22
C ASP A 345 27.00 -24.81 5.29
N ARG A 346 26.33 -25.97 5.26
CA ARG A 346 25.18 -26.22 4.39
C ARG A 346 24.09 -25.15 4.52
N ASN A 347 23.71 -24.75 5.72
CA ASN A 347 22.66 -23.75 5.95
C ASN A 347 23.07 -22.39 5.40
N VAL A 348 24.33 -22.01 5.58
CA VAL A 348 24.88 -20.75 5.04
C VAL A 348 24.93 -20.79 3.50
N GLN A 349 25.24 -21.94 2.89
CA GLN A 349 25.22 -22.09 1.43
C GLN A 349 23.80 -21.90 0.86
N ILE A 350 22.77 -22.47 1.50
CA ILE A 350 21.36 -22.25 1.11
C ILE A 350 20.98 -20.77 1.14
N GLN A 351 21.39 -20.05 2.18
CA GLN A 351 21.19 -18.60 2.30
C GLN A 351 21.87 -17.79 1.17
N GLY A 352 22.89 -18.36 0.52
CA GLY A 352 23.54 -17.74 -0.64
C GLY A 352 22.59 -17.51 -1.82
N ALA A 353 21.54 -18.32 -1.97
CA ALA A 353 20.50 -18.12 -2.99
C ALA A 353 19.64 -16.88 -2.71
N GLU A 354 19.26 -16.63 -1.47
CA GLU A 354 18.53 -15.42 -1.06
C GLU A 354 19.41 -14.18 -1.17
N PHE A 355 20.68 -14.30 -0.82
CA PHE A 355 21.66 -13.24 -1.04
C PHE A 355 21.74 -12.84 -2.53
N LEU A 356 21.87 -13.82 -3.44
CA LEU A 356 21.88 -13.57 -4.88
C LEU A 356 20.57 -12.94 -5.36
N HIS A 357 19.43 -13.37 -4.82
CA HIS A 357 18.14 -12.77 -5.13
C HIS A 357 18.13 -11.27 -4.80
N GLY A 358 18.55 -10.87 -3.60
CA GLY A 358 18.66 -9.46 -3.22
C GLY A 358 19.65 -8.68 -4.09
N LEU A 359 20.81 -9.26 -4.35
CA LEU A 359 21.89 -8.64 -5.16
C LEU A 359 21.43 -8.37 -6.61
N PHE A 360 20.84 -9.37 -7.27
CA PHE A 360 20.41 -9.24 -8.66
C PHE A 360 19.19 -8.34 -8.84
N ASN A 361 18.29 -8.28 -7.85
CA ASN A 361 17.20 -7.32 -7.87
C ASN A 361 17.71 -5.87 -7.84
N ALA A 362 18.82 -5.61 -7.14
CA ALA A 362 19.41 -4.28 -7.03
C ALA A 362 20.36 -3.94 -8.17
N ALA A 363 21.10 -4.92 -8.69
CA ALA A 363 22.17 -4.73 -9.66
C ALA A 363 22.29 -5.92 -10.61
N ARG A 364 21.35 -6.07 -11.54
CA ARG A 364 21.35 -7.15 -12.53
C ARG A 364 22.59 -7.18 -13.41
N ASP A 365 23.11 -6.01 -13.73
CA ASP A 365 24.29 -5.82 -14.59
C ASP A 365 25.57 -6.37 -13.96
N ILE A 366 25.60 -6.66 -12.67
CA ILE A 366 26.76 -7.24 -11.99
C ILE A 366 27.14 -8.61 -12.57
N ILE A 367 26.14 -9.40 -13.01
CA ILE A 367 26.35 -10.71 -13.62
C ILE A 367 26.83 -10.61 -15.09
N MET A 368 26.53 -9.47 -15.75
CA MET A 368 26.88 -9.24 -17.15
C MET A 368 28.29 -8.67 -17.35
N THR A 369 28.90 -8.11 -16.31
CA THR A 369 30.18 -7.41 -16.41
C THR A 369 31.33 -8.37 -16.60
N ASP A 370 31.33 -9.51 -15.95
CA ASP A 370 32.25 -10.64 -16.13
C ASP A 370 31.63 -11.95 -15.59
N ASP A 371 32.29 -13.08 -15.87
CA ASP A 371 31.78 -14.42 -15.56
C ASP A 371 31.98 -14.81 -14.08
N SER A 372 32.50 -13.95 -13.18
CA SER A 372 32.81 -14.34 -11.80
C SER A 372 31.57 -14.75 -11.00
N PHE A 373 30.51 -13.95 -11.07
CA PHE A 373 29.23 -14.29 -10.40
C PHE A 373 28.56 -15.51 -10.99
N ILE A 374 28.66 -15.71 -12.32
CA ILE A 374 28.14 -16.92 -12.97
C ILE A 374 28.88 -18.15 -12.43
N ARG A 375 30.21 -18.11 -12.35
CA ARG A 375 31.00 -19.21 -11.79
C ARG A 375 30.72 -19.45 -10.32
N MET A 376 30.55 -18.40 -9.51
CA MET A 376 30.20 -18.53 -8.10
C MET A 376 28.81 -19.14 -7.91
N THR A 377 27.82 -18.72 -8.71
CA THR A 377 26.46 -19.26 -8.69
C THR A 377 26.47 -20.73 -9.13
N ASP A 378 27.20 -21.06 -10.18
CA ASP A 378 27.38 -22.42 -10.64
C ASP A 378 28.03 -23.31 -9.56
N THR A 379 29.09 -22.82 -8.91
CA THR A 379 29.75 -23.51 -7.79
C THR A 379 28.77 -23.75 -6.64
N LEU A 380 27.91 -22.78 -6.31
CA LEU A 380 26.88 -22.95 -5.29
C LEU A 380 25.94 -24.09 -5.66
N ILE A 381 25.35 -24.02 -6.86
CA ILE A 381 24.34 -25.00 -7.32
C ILE A 381 24.94 -26.40 -7.41
N CYS A 382 26.14 -26.56 -7.97
CA CYS A 382 26.82 -27.85 -8.14
C CYS A 382 27.32 -28.44 -6.80
N GLY A 383 27.50 -27.62 -5.78
CA GLY A 383 27.95 -28.04 -4.45
C GLY A 383 26.84 -28.61 -3.55
N LEU A 384 25.57 -28.47 -3.92
CA LEU A 384 24.40 -28.89 -3.14
C LEU A 384 23.95 -30.29 -3.54
N ASP A 385 23.38 -31.02 -2.56
CA ASP A 385 22.65 -32.25 -2.87
C ASP A 385 21.25 -31.97 -3.46
N TYR A 386 20.51 -32.99 -3.83
CA TYR A 386 19.22 -32.83 -4.50
C TYR A 386 18.18 -32.11 -3.63
N ASP A 387 18.11 -32.41 -2.35
CA ASP A 387 17.11 -31.84 -1.44
C ASP A 387 17.39 -30.36 -1.20
N ASP A 388 18.66 -29.99 -1.01
CA ASP A 388 19.11 -28.60 -0.89
C ASP A 388 18.90 -27.81 -2.19
N PHE A 389 19.16 -28.46 -3.33
CA PHE A 389 18.88 -27.83 -4.64
C PHE A 389 17.40 -27.48 -4.78
N ILE A 390 16.49 -28.34 -4.36
CA ILE A 390 15.04 -28.06 -4.37
C ILE A 390 14.71 -26.88 -3.43
N GLU A 391 15.37 -26.79 -2.27
CA GLU A 391 15.16 -25.70 -1.31
C GLU A 391 15.59 -24.35 -1.85
N ILE A 392 16.72 -24.28 -2.58
CA ILE A 392 17.21 -23.02 -3.16
C ILE A 392 16.50 -22.61 -4.46
N LEU A 393 15.76 -23.53 -5.08
CA LEU A 393 15.15 -23.26 -6.40
C LEU A 393 14.16 -22.08 -6.42
N PRO A 394 13.27 -21.90 -5.42
CA PRO A 394 12.40 -20.73 -5.38
C PRO A 394 13.14 -19.39 -5.33
N PRO A 395 14.06 -19.11 -4.39
CA PRO A 395 14.80 -17.86 -4.36
C PRO A 395 15.69 -17.67 -5.59
N MET A 396 16.28 -18.71 -6.16
CA MET A 396 17.03 -18.64 -7.42
C MET A 396 16.13 -18.27 -8.60
N LYS A 397 14.95 -18.87 -8.71
CA LYS A 397 13.97 -18.50 -9.73
C LYS A 397 13.55 -17.04 -9.61
N LEU A 398 13.33 -16.56 -8.40
CA LEU A 398 13.01 -15.15 -8.14
C LEU A 398 14.19 -14.23 -8.49
N ALA A 399 15.43 -14.63 -8.18
CA ALA A 399 16.63 -13.87 -8.53
C ALA A 399 16.75 -13.61 -10.05
N PHE A 400 16.40 -14.60 -10.86
CA PHE A 400 16.43 -14.48 -12.33
C PHE A 400 15.14 -13.98 -12.97
N SER A 401 14.04 -13.87 -12.21
CA SER A 401 12.75 -13.39 -12.74
C SER A 401 12.77 -11.91 -13.13
N CYS A 402 13.69 -11.13 -12.58
CA CYS A 402 13.87 -9.71 -12.90
C CYS A 402 14.68 -9.48 -14.21
N PHE A 403 15.27 -10.54 -14.79
CA PHE A 403 16.09 -10.44 -16.00
C PHE A 403 15.22 -10.34 -17.25
N THR A 404 15.66 -9.51 -18.19
CA THR A 404 15.05 -9.45 -19.52
C THR A 404 15.38 -10.70 -20.34
N PRO A 405 14.59 -11.05 -21.36
CA PRO A 405 14.92 -12.18 -22.24
C PRO A 405 16.33 -12.11 -22.83
N TYR A 406 16.83 -10.92 -23.13
CA TYR A 406 18.19 -10.70 -23.63
C TYR A 406 19.25 -11.02 -22.55
N GLU A 407 19.07 -10.57 -21.32
CA GLU A 407 19.95 -10.88 -20.19
C GLU A 407 19.97 -12.38 -19.88
N ILE A 408 18.80 -13.04 -19.93
CA ILE A 408 18.71 -14.51 -19.79
C ILE A 408 19.53 -15.20 -20.88
N GLN A 409 19.40 -14.78 -22.13
CA GLN A 409 20.16 -15.35 -23.24
C GLN A 409 21.66 -15.16 -23.06
N GLN A 410 22.11 -13.99 -22.63
CA GLN A 410 23.53 -13.73 -22.35
C GLN A 410 24.05 -14.60 -21.19
N THR A 411 23.28 -14.72 -20.11
CA THR A 411 23.64 -15.58 -18.97
C THR A 411 23.72 -17.05 -19.42
N ALA A 412 22.73 -17.54 -20.19
CA ALA A 412 22.77 -18.90 -20.74
C ALA A 412 24.00 -19.13 -21.66
N THR A 413 24.37 -18.14 -22.46
CA THR A 413 25.56 -18.22 -23.31
C THR A 413 26.84 -18.30 -22.47
N ALA A 414 26.92 -17.54 -21.37
CA ALA A 414 28.06 -17.59 -20.48
C ALA A 414 28.15 -18.92 -19.71
N VAL A 415 27.00 -19.46 -19.26
CA VAL A 415 26.94 -20.80 -18.65
C VAL A 415 27.34 -21.88 -19.64
N ALA A 416 26.83 -21.81 -20.89
CA ALA A 416 27.21 -22.76 -21.95
C ALA A 416 28.72 -22.82 -22.18
N LYS A 417 29.39 -21.66 -22.15
CA LYS A 417 30.87 -21.60 -22.26
C LYS A 417 31.59 -22.28 -21.09
N LEU A 418 31.01 -22.35 -19.88
CA LEU A 418 31.62 -23.05 -18.76
C LEU A 418 31.63 -24.58 -18.96
N TYR A 419 30.67 -25.08 -19.73
CA TYR A 419 30.46 -26.51 -19.94
C TYR A 419 30.78 -26.99 -21.38
N ASP A 420 31.40 -26.14 -22.21
CA ASP A 420 31.64 -26.38 -23.63
C ASP A 420 30.38 -26.88 -24.40
N ALA A 421 29.20 -26.33 -24.00
CA ALA A 421 27.91 -26.71 -24.55
C ALA A 421 27.37 -25.62 -25.53
N ASP A 422 26.41 -25.98 -26.40
CA ASP A 422 25.71 -25.00 -27.22
C ASP A 422 24.63 -24.28 -26.41
N SER A 423 24.66 -22.93 -26.39
CA SER A 423 23.66 -22.12 -25.71
C SER A 423 22.23 -22.34 -26.23
N ALA A 424 22.08 -22.74 -27.51
CA ALA A 424 20.79 -23.07 -28.08
C ALA A 424 20.14 -24.31 -27.44
N GLU A 425 20.95 -25.28 -26.98
CA GLU A 425 20.46 -26.48 -26.31
C GLU A 425 19.94 -26.19 -24.89
N LEU A 426 20.51 -25.20 -24.22
CA LEU A 426 20.08 -24.79 -22.87
C LEU A 426 18.77 -24.00 -22.88
N LEU A 427 18.46 -23.30 -23.98
CA LEU A 427 17.29 -22.44 -24.12
C LEU A 427 16.12 -23.12 -24.86
N VAL A 428 16.24 -24.40 -25.22
CA VAL A 428 15.13 -25.15 -25.83
C VAL A 428 14.02 -25.29 -24.80
N GLU A 429 12.93 -24.57 -25.03
CA GLU A 429 11.65 -24.85 -24.39
C GLU A 429 11.25 -26.30 -24.69
N LYS A 430 11.50 -27.21 -23.75
CA LYS A 430 10.87 -28.53 -23.82
C LYS A 430 9.36 -28.32 -23.88
N PRO A 431 8.64 -28.87 -24.88
CA PRO A 431 7.20 -28.70 -24.95
C PRO A 431 6.60 -29.14 -23.62
N MET A 432 6.01 -28.17 -22.92
CA MET A 432 5.42 -28.41 -21.62
C MET A 432 4.31 -29.44 -21.77
N ASN A 433 4.39 -30.53 -21.00
CA ASN A 433 3.40 -31.61 -21.05
C ASN A 433 2.01 -30.97 -20.79
N GLU A 434 1.02 -31.24 -21.67
CA GLU A 434 -0.35 -30.71 -21.53
C GLU A 434 -0.95 -30.92 -20.13
N ARG A 435 -0.55 -32.00 -19.44
CA ARG A 435 -0.96 -32.26 -18.07
C ARG A 435 -0.37 -31.25 -17.05
N LEU A 436 0.88 -30.84 -17.24
CA LEU A 436 1.52 -29.82 -16.39
C LEU A 436 0.94 -28.43 -16.66
N TYR A 437 0.63 -28.12 -17.93
CA TYR A 437 -0.05 -26.87 -18.28
C TYR A 437 -1.45 -26.81 -17.67
N SER A 438 -2.25 -27.85 -17.79
CA SER A 438 -3.60 -27.92 -17.22
C SER A 438 -3.60 -27.92 -15.68
N PHE A 439 -2.52 -28.43 -15.06
CA PHE A 439 -2.35 -28.39 -13.62
C PHE A 439 -1.97 -26.96 -13.15
N GLY A 440 -1.06 -26.30 -13.86
CA GLY A 440 -0.71 -24.88 -13.62
C GLY A 440 -1.93 -23.96 -13.74
N GLU A 441 -2.72 -24.13 -14.79
CA GLU A 441 -3.96 -23.37 -15.00
C GLU A 441 -5.01 -23.56 -13.88
N LYS A 442 -5.06 -24.75 -13.29
CA LYS A 442 -5.93 -25.02 -12.14
C LYS A 442 -5.43 -24.31 -10.87
N ILE A 443 -4.12 -24.34 -10.63
CA ILE A 443 -3.50 -23.63 -9.50
C ILE A 443 -3.71 -22.12 -9.64
N ASP A 444 -3.47 -21.55 -10.82
CA ASP A 444 -3.69 -20.12 -11.07
C ASP A 444 -5.16 -19.72 -10.83
N LYS A 445 -6.11 -20.55 -11.29
CA LYS A 445 -7.54 -20.31 -11.04
C LYS A 445 -7.91 -20.39 -9.55
N GLU A 446 -7.31 -21.31 -8.79
CA GLU A 446 -7.54 -21.40 -7.35
C GLU A 446 -6.89 -20.24 -6.59
N ILE A 447 -5.68 -19.83 -6.95
CA ILE A 447 -5.01 -18.66 -6.36
C ILE A 447 -5.83 -17.39 -6.62
N VAL A 448 -6.28 -17.16 -7.87
CA VAL A 448 -7.14 -16.01 -8.20
C VAL A 448 -8.44 -16.04 -7.40
N LYS A 449 -9.02 -17.23 -7.18
CA LYS A 449 -10.23 -17.38 -6.38
C LYS A 449 -9.98 -17.04 -4.90
N LEU A 450 -8.90 -17.54 -4.31
CA LEU A 450 -8.52 -17.25 -2.93
C LEU A 450 -8.24 -15.76 -2.74
N LEU A 451 -7.48 -15.12 -3.63
CA LEU A 451 -7.22 -13.69 -3.59
C LEU A 451 -8.50 -12.85 -3.77
N SER A 452 -9.48 -13.33 -4.56
CA SER A 452 -10.77 -12.66 -4.73
C SER A 452 -11.73 -12.86 -3.56
N GLU A 453 -11.54 -13.91 -2.74
CA GLU A 453 -12.30 -14.17 -1.51
C GLU A 453 -11.75 -13.36 -0.31
N GLU A 454 -10.44 -13.07 -0.27
CA GLU A 454 -9.83 -12.17 0.73
C GLU A 454 -10.11 -10.67 0.47
N GLU A 455 -10.52 -10.28 -0.74
CA GLU A 455 -10.90 -8.90 -1.09
C GLU A 455 -12.39 -8.58 -0.81
N LYS A 456 -13.15 -9.48 -0.21
CA LYS A 456 -14.51 -9.15 0.24
C LYS A 456 -14.47 -8.64 1.67
N PRO A 457 -14.96 -7.38 1.89
CA PRO A 457 -14.95 -6.70 3.19
C PRO A 457 -15.80 -7.43 4.24
#